data_5bc8a5986b62283199ca72a69e7fdb28
#
_entry.id   5bc8a5986b62283199ca72a69e7fdb28
#
_cell.length_a   1.000
_cell.length_b   1.000
_cell.length_c   1.000
_cell.angle_alpha   90.00
_cell.angle_beta   90.00
_cell.angle_gamma   90.00
#
_symmetry.space_group_name_H-M   'P 1'
#
loop_
_entity.id
_entity.type
_entity.pdbx_description
1 polymer ?
#
loop_
_entity_poly.entity_id
_entity_poly.type
_entity_poly.pdbx_seq_one_letter_code
_entity_poly.pdbx_strand_id
1 'polypeptide(L)'
;YDNDLDALKYCATLSVLIDLSQQGWLLDIQETGLTLKMENDNLDDKAKIRYRLSAERNAQFKQKSVKAFIRTMETEKTYNNHDISVKVLIGDKNFLIDAINNNRRICDPYIQQVSNQRDVFTGYKLSDIWRYFRYTWSIPYKTMPGRNLFYLVRDRLQPFHPVIGIFALGNSVLNLTVRDDDIGWTVDAIKRNMNIQANTTSCENTVSGTLGKKVSVSIKSKQETDSAFMVRREHYANKIYPLLLSNIDRAISEIYVKDLGYRRQTKYPKQEQIDSLLQLSEKYSKLSLNNRNQKENPNWEQEATSNLFTRKRAAELAKLLSTKMVFNSAVGNSNAEKLQYLLSNETGRKAINSALIANRKTKIGSNMMDIIVCGSIPPYNELLGGKLVSILACSPRVIKDYTDKYSKQVSEIASRMKGSRVIRDSSLVYLGTTSLYAVGSSQYNRIKVPIENEFTLEYRKMGITEGYGTVYFSKGTTNLFSQILEIQDGGKRIGHVFGEGTSPRFRMISRGLSSLGIRAEAFLKHYSPRIVYSINLAKNTDNFLMGLENTADYSFDINDNVDVNNKTQDLIDFWYNRWLCMRLESVDIVSRLNKFKKSDIMLGSI
;
A
#
# COMPACT_ATOMS: atom_id res chain seq x y z
N TYR A 1 29.84 -33.23 3.87
CA TYR A 1 28.65 -32.33 4.06
C TYR A 1 29.01 -31.11 4.89
N ASP A 2 29.84 -31.24 5.97
CA ASP A 2 30.21 -30.09 6.82
C ASP A 2 31.11 -29.09 6.07
N ASN A 3 32.05 -29.58 5.25
CA ASN A 3 32.89 -28.73 4.41
C ASN A 3 32.08 -27.91 3.39
N ASP A 4 31.00 -28.47 2.86
CA ASP A 4 30.10 -27.76 1.91
C ASP A 4 29.29 -26.66 2.62
N LEU A 5 28.85 -26.90 3.85
CA LEU A 5 28.09 -25.91 4.61
C LEU A 5 28.95 -24.72 5.01
N ASP A 6 30.19 -24.94 5.45
CA ASP A 6 31.11 -23.86 5.82
C ASP A 6 31.57 -23.07 4.60
N ALA A 7 31.81 -23.71 3.46
CA ALA A 7 32.06 -23.04 2.19
C ALA A 7 30.87 -22.17 1.75
N LEU A 8 29.64 -22.66 1.89
CA LEU A 8 28.43 -21.90 1.60
C LEU A 8 28.27 -20.70 2.53
N LYS A 9 28.53 -20.86 3.84
CA LYS A 9 28.50 -19.76 4.80
C LYS A 9 29.56 -18.71 4.47
N TYR A 10 30.78 -19.13 4.12
CA TYR A 10 31.84 -18.20 3.69
C TYR A 10 31.42 -17.41 2.46
N CYS A 11 30.93 -18.08 1.41
CA CYS A 11 30.44 -17.43 0.21
C CYS A 11 29.26 -16.49 0.50
N ALA A 12 28.34 -16.88 1.40
CA ALA A 12 27.22 -16.05 1.81
C ALA A 12 27.68 -14.80 2.56
N THR A 13 28.66 -14.94 3.46
CA THR A 13 29.24 -13.81 4.20
C THR A 13 29.88 -12.81 3.25
N LEU A 14 30.72 -13.27 2.32
CA LEU A 14 31.31 -12.39 1.29
C LEU A 14 30.25 -11.70 0.44
N SER A 15 29.21 -12.43 0.03
CA SER A 15 28.11 -11.88 -0.76
C SER A 15 27.32 -10.82 0.02
N VAL A 16 27.10 -11.01 1.32
CA VAL A 16 26.51 -10.01 2.22
C VAL A 16 27.36 -8.75 2.27
N LEU A 17 28.68 -8.88 2.48
CA LEU A 17 29.61 -7.75 2.55
C LEU A 17 29.65 -6.96 1.22
N ILE A 18 29.66 -7.66 0.09
CA ILE A 18 29.59 -7.05 -1.24
C ILE A 18 28.27 -6.28 -1.43
N ASP A 19 27.15 -6.90 -1.07
CA ASP A 19 25.84 -6.23 -1.18
C ASP A 19 25.77 -4.96 -0.30
N LEU A 20 26.33 -5.00 0.90
CA LEU A 20 26.39 -3.85 1.79
C LEU A 20 27.31 -2.75 1.27
N SER A 21 28.53 -3.12 0.83
CA SER A 21 29.47 -2.16 0.24
C SER A 21 28.90 -1.46 -0.99
N GLN A 22 28.21 -2.20 -1.87
CA GLN A 22 27.52 -1.63 -3.04
C GLN A 22 26.38 -0.66 -2.67
N GLN A 23 25.90 -0.69 -1.44
CA GLN A 23 24.88 0.23 -0.91
C GLN A 23 25.49 1.41 -0.13
N GLY A 24 26.82 1.53 -0.10
CA GLY A 24 27.51 2.63 0.57
C GLY A 24 27.77 2.41 2.07
N TRP A 25 27.72 1.13 2.53
CA TRP A 25 28.15 0.83 3.89
C TRP A 25 29.67 0.72 3.94
N LEU A 26 30.27 1.38 4.92
CA LEU A 26 31.70 1.22 5.27
C LEU A 26 31.86 0.02 6.21
N LEU A 27 32.78 -0.85 5.85
CA LEU A 27 33.15 -2.01 6.63
C LEU A 27 34.40 -1.67 7.45
N ASP A 28 34.25 -1.57 8.77
CA ASP A 28 35.34 -1.36 9.71
C ASP A 28 35.68 -2.69 10.39
N ILE A 29 36.80 -3.26 9.99
CA ILE A 29 37.26 -4.56 10.50
C ILE A 29 38.12 -4.31 11.73
N GLN A 30 37.69 -4.81 12.88
CA GLN A 30 38.38 -4.71 14.16
C GLN A 30 38.78 -6.10 14.66
N GLU A 31 39.73 -6.20 15.58
CA GLU A 31 40.15 -7.47 16.17
C GLU A 31 38.98 -8.24 16.81
N THR A 32 37.99 -7.53 17.34
CA THR A 32 36.82 -8.11 18.02
C THR A 32 35.63 -8.38 17.12
N GLY A 33 35.72 -8.04 15.80
CA GLY A 33 34.64 -8.25 14.86
C GLY A 33 34.55 -7.19 13.77
N LEU A 34 33.44 -7.25 13.03
CA LEU A 34 33.13 -6.33 11.95
C LEU A 34 32.08 -5.31 12.39
N THR A 35 32.41 -4.03 12.28
CA THR A 35 31.47 -2.93 12.53
C THR A 35 31.05 -2.31 11.20
N LEU A 36 29.75 -2.08 11.02
CA LEU A 36 29.18 -1.44 9.86
C LEU A 36 28.86 0.01 10.18
N LYS A 37 29.45 0.93 9.42
CA LYS A 37 29.16 2.37 9.50
C LYS A 37 28.56 2.83 8.18
N MET A 38 27.54 3.66 8.23
CA MET A 38 27.14 4.40 7.04
C MET A 38 28.08 5.57 6.83
N GLU A 39 28.55 5.74 5.60
CA GLU A 39 29.37 6.89 5.24
C GLU A 39 28.57 8.18 5.46
N ASN A 40 29.15 9.00 6.25
CA ASN A 40 28.79 10.28 6.86
C ASN A 40 27.57 11.10 6.41
N ASP A 41 27.06 11.70 7.38
CA ASP A 41 26.14 12.75 7.80
C ASP A 41 25.96 13.98 6.88
N ASN A 42 26.71 14.17 5.81
CA ASN A 42 26.69 15.39 4.99
C ASN A 42 26.13 15.24 3.57
N LEU A 43 25.76 14.04 3.13
CA LEU A 43 25.03 13.87 1.88
C LEU A 43 23.53 13.97 2.15
N ASP A 44 22.82 14.78 1.37
CA ASP A 44 21.37 14.84 1.35
C ASP A 44 20.81 13.40 1.37
N ASP A 45 20.05 13.05 2.38
CA ASP A 45 19.45 11.70 2.56
C ASP A 45 18.80 11.18 1.29
N LYS A 46 18.29 12.08 0.44
CA LYS A 46 17.73 11.75 -0.88
C LYS A 46 18.75 11.17 -1.84
N ALA A 47 19.97 11.71 -1.85
CA ALA A 47 21.03 11.25 -2.76
C ALA A 47 21.49 9.82 -2.38
N LYS A 48 21.66 9.54 -1.10
CA LYS A 48 22.01 8.21 -0.57
C LYS A 48 20.93 7.17 -0.91
N ILE A 49 19.66 7.52 -0.68
CA ILE A 49 18.53 6.63 -0.99
C ILE A 49 18.45 6.34 -2.50
N ARG A 50 18.64 7.38 -3.33
CA ARG A 50 18.66 7.22 -4.80
C ARG A 50 19.80 6.33 -5.25
N TYR A 51 21.00 6.53 -4.72
CA TYR A 51 22.18 5.71 -5.04
C TYR A 51 21.92 4.23 -4.76
N ARG A 52 21.45 3.90 -3.54
CA ARG A 52 21.11 2.54 -3.13
C ARG A 52 20.05 1.91 -4.03
N LEU A 53 18.96 2.63 -4.30
CA LEU A 53 17.89 2.15 -5.16
C LEU A 53 18.35 1.97 -6.61
N SER A 54 19.23 2.84 -7.11
CA SER A 54 19.82 2.72 -8.44
C SER A 54 20.72 1.49 -8.55
N ALA A 55 21.49 1.16 -7.53
CA ALA A 55 22.30 -0.05 -7.50
C ALA A 55 21.41 -1.31 -7.60
N GLU A 56 20.31 -1.38 -6.83
CA GLU A 56 19.35 -2.48 -6.90
C GLU A 56 18.65 -2.56 -8.27
N ARG A 57 18.29 -1.42 -8.86
CA ARG A 57 17.72 -1.37 -10.22
C ARG A 57 18.72 -1.87 -11.25
N ASN A 58 19.95 -1.38 -11.21
CA ASN A 58 21.00 -1.73 -12.19
C ASN A 58 21.33 -3.22 -12.15
N ALA A 59 21.24 -3.86 -10.99
CA ALA A 59 21.35 -5.31 -10.86
C ALA A 59 20.27 -6.06 -11.67
N GLN A 60 19.08 -5.50 -11.83
CA GLN A 60 18.04 -6.09 -12.68
C GLN A 60 18.42 -6.04 -14.17
N PHE A 61 19.13 -5.00 -14.62
CA PHE A 61 19.57 -4.86 -16.02
C PHE A 61 20.67 -5.86 -16.43
N LYS A 62 21.36 -6.49 -15.47
CA LYS A 62 22.31 -7.58 -15.75
C LYS A 62 21.63 -8.86 -16.24
N GLN A 63 20.32 -9.02 -16.03
CA GLN A 63 19.57 -10.21 -16.43
C GLN A 63 19.38 -10.23 -17.95
N LYS A 64 19.70 -11.36 -18.61
CA LYS A 64 19.57 -11.55 -20.07
C LYS A 64 18.17 -11.22 -20.58
N SER A 65 17.13 -11.65 -19.86
CA SER A 65 15.73 -11.39 -20.23
C SER A 65 15.36 -9.91 -20.18
N VAL A 66 15.92 -9.15 -19.23
CA VAL A 66 15.67 -7.69 -19.12
C VAL A 66 16.40 -6.96 -20.24
N LYS A 67 17.66 -7.34 -20.54
CA LYS A 67 18.41 -6.76 -21.66
C LYS A 67 17.71 -7.01 -23.01
N ALA A 68 17.24 -8.24 -23.23
CA ALA A 68 16.48 -8.58 -24.44
C ALA A 68 15.19 -7.76 -24.56
N PHE A 69 14.47 -7.60 -23.46
CA PHE A 69 13.25 -6.78 -23.40
C PHE A 69 13.54 -5.31 -23.75
N ILE A 70 14.55 -4.69 -23.13
CA ILE A 70 14.93 -3.30 -23.41
C ILE A 70 15.30 -3.16 -24.90
N ARG A 71 16.14 -4.05 -25.43
CA ARG A 71 16.51 -4.05 -26.86
C ARG A 71 15.26 -4.10 -27.75
N THR A 72 14.31 -5.00 -27.46
CA THR A 72 13.07 -5.13 -28.26
C THR A 72 12.23 -3.84 -28.23
N MET A 73 12.20 -3.12 -27.11
CA MET A 73 11.45 -1.86 -26.99
C MET A 73 12.14 -0.69 -27.70
N GLU A 74 13.47 -0.67 -27.74
CA GLU A 74 14.27 0.43 -28.29
C GLU A 74 14.64 0.25 -29.76
N THR A 75 14.61 -0.98 -30.26
CA THR A 75 14.87 -1.27 -31.70
C THR A 75 13.67 -0.80 -32.52
N GLU A 76 13.96 -0.10 -33.62
CA GLU A 76 12.96 0.34 -34.59
C GLU A 76 12.34 -0.85 -35.29
N LYS A 77 11.06 -0.81 -35.51
CA LYS A 77 10.25 -1.78 -36.25
C LYS A 77 9.16 -1.05 -37.00
N THR A 78 8.73 -1.59 -38.14
CA THR A 78 7.61 -1.02 -38.89
C THR A 78 6.28 -1.51 -38.32
N TYR A 79 5.36 -0.57 -38.04
CA TYR A 79 3.99 -0.84 -37.63
C TYR A 79 3.06 0.24 -38.23
N ASN A 80 2.00 -0.19 -38.92
CA ASN A 80 1.06 0.71 -39.61
C ASN A 80 1.78 1.72 -40.53
N ASN A 81 2.77 1.27 -41.29
CA ASN A 81 3.60 2.08 -42.21
C ASN A 81 4.45 3.18 -41.55
N HIS A 82 4.65 3.10 -40.23
CA HIS A 82 5.54 3.98 -39.49
C HIS A 82 6.69 3.18 -38.87
N ASP A 83 7.87 3.76 -38.86
CA ASP A 83 9.01 3.22 -38.12
C ASP A 83 8.88 3.67 -36.67
N ILE A 84 8.67 2.72 -35.79
CA ILE A 84 8.37 2.94 -34.37
C ILE A 84 9.36 2.21 -33.47
N SER A 85 9.68 2.87 -32.38
CA SER A 85 10.26 2.28 -31.18
C SER A 85 9.62 2.94 -29.97
N VAL A 86 10.05 2.58 -28.74
CA VAL A 86 9.55 3.26 -27.53
C VAL A 86 9.79 4.78 -27.54
N LYS A 87 10.72 5.29 -28.36
CA LYS A 87 11.01 6.72 -28.52
C LYS A 87 9.79 7.56 -28.95
N VAL A 88 8.86 6.97 -29.74
CA VAL A 88 7.65 7.68 -30.18
C VAL A 88 6.66 7.89 -29.05
N LEU A 89 6.79 7.11 -27.95
CA LEU A 89 5.96 7.24 -26.75
C LEU A 89 6.54 8.21 -25.71
N ILE A 90 7.68 8.85 -26.03
CA ILE A 90 8.29 9.90 -25.22
C ILE A 90 7.86 11.26 -25.80
N GLY A 91 7.32 12.13 -24.95
CA GLY A 91 6.83 13.45 -25.36
C GLY A 91 7.84 14.26 -26.17
N ASP A 92 7.36 14.96 -27.20
CA ASP A 92 8.21 15.83 -28.00
C ASP A 92 8.30 17.21 -27.36
N LYS A 93 9.51 17.57 -26.92
CA LYS A 93 9.77 18.87 -26.32
C LYS A 93 9.50 20.04 -27.27
N ASN A 94 9.77 19.87 -28.59
CA ASN A 94 9.57 20.94 -29.56
C ASN A 94 8.09 21.25 -29.73
N PHE A 95 7.22 20.23 -29.72
CA PHE A 95 5.77 20.40 -29.68
C PHE A 95 5.33 21.19 -28.45
N LEU A 96 5.84 20.82 -27.26
CA LEU A 96 5.50 21.50 -26.00
C LEU A 96 5.96 22.96 -25.98
N ILE A 97 7.18 23.24 -26.44
CA ILE A 97 7.74 24.60 -26.50
C ILE A 97 6.96 25.46 -27.51
N ASP A 98 6.65 24.90 -28.68
CA ASP A 98 5.85 25.61 -29.68
C ASP A 98 4.43 25.91 -29.18
N ALA A 99 3.78 24.98 -28.48
CA ALA A 99 2.50 25.20 -27.87
C ALA A 99 2.54 26.31 -26.78
N ILE A 100 3.62 26.35 -25.96
CA ILE A 100 3.83 27.40 -24.96
C ILE A 100 4.00 28.77 -25.65
N ASN A 101 4.90 28.85 -26.63
CA ASN A 101 5.21 30.10 -27.30
C ASN A 101 4.00 30.70 -28.06
N ASN A 102 3.10 29.85 -28.56
CA ASN A 102 1.91 30.25 -29.31
C ASN A 102 0.62 30.26 -28.49
N ASN A 103 0.70 30.18 -27.16
CA ASN A 103 -0.46 30.16 -26.24
C ASN A 103 -1.52 29.11 -26.63
N ARG A 104 -1.11 27.97 -27.14
CA ARG A 104 -2.01 26.85 -27.44
C ARG A 104 -2.12 25.88 -26.26
N ARG A 105 -3.15 25.03 -26.27
CA ARG A 105 -3.26 23.95 -25.30
C ARG A 105 -2.02 23.04 -25.42
N ILE A 106 -1.36 22.77 -24.29
CA ILE A 106 -0.05 22.13 -24.25
C ILE A 106 -0.16 20.61 -24.24
N CYS A 107 -1.16 20.09 -23.54
CA CYS A 107 -1.45 18.66 -23.48
C CYS A 107 -2.93 18.39 -23.23
N ASP A 108 -3.39 17.23 -23.65
CA ASP A 108 -4.74 16.70 -23.39
C ASP A 108 -4.63 15.31 -22.75
N PRO A 109 -4.48 15.26 -21.41
CA PRO A 109 -4.26 14.01 -20.69
C PRO A 109 -5.48 13.08 -20.71
N TYR A 110 -5.23 11.77 -20.74
CA TYR A 110 -6.22 10.76 -20.46
C TYR A 110 -5.59 9.54 -19.79
N ILE A 111 -6.43 8.76 -19.10
CA ILE A 111 -6.00 7.54 -18.39
C ILE A 111 -6.27 6.32 -19.28
N GLN A 112 -5.31 5.43 -19.37
CA GLN A 112 -5.45 4.13 -20.02
C GLN A 112 -5.07 3.01 -19.05
N GLN A 113 -6.04 2.15 -18.71
CA GLN A 113 -5.77 0.98 -17.89
C GLN A 113 -4.89 -0.02 -18.66
N VAL A 114 -3.85 -0.50 -18.01
CA VAL A 114 -2.93 -1.47 -18.58
C VAL A 114 -3.54 -2.87 -18.57
N SER A 115 -3.58 -3.48 -19.72
CA SER A 115 -4.04 -4.85 -19.95
C SER A 115 -3.04 -5.61 -20.84
N ASN A 116 -3.38 -6.84 -21.19
CA ASN A 116 -2.62 -7.62 -22.18
C ASN A 116 -2.90 -7.19 -23.64
N GLN A 117 -3.77 -6.21 -23.86
CA GLN A 117 -4.06 -5.67 -25.17
C GLN A 117 -2.85 -4.94 -25.76
N ARG A 118 -2.84 -4.84 -27.08
CA ARG A 118 -1.83 -4.09 -27.82
C ARG A 118 -2.25 -2.62 -27.95
N ASP A 119 -1.28 -1.77 -27.82
CA ASP A 119 -1.41 -0.34 -28.13
C ASP A 119 -1.70 -0.15 -29.63
N VAL A 120 -2.75 0.57 -29.92
CA VAL A 120 -3.21 0.79 -31.31
C VAL A 120 -2.21 1.60 -32.16
N PHE A 121 -1.39 2.43 -31.50
CA PHE A 121 -0.42 3.29 -32.16
C PHE A 121 0.91 2.61 -32.46
N THR A 122 1.32 1.67 -31.60
CA THR A 122 2.69 1.10 -31.65
C THR A 122 2.72 -0.42 -31.75
N GLY A 123 1.58 -1.09 -31.53
CA GLY A 123 1.51 -2.55 -31.49
C GLY A 123 2.25 -3.21 -30.32
N TYR A 124 2.88 -2.44 -29.43
CA TYR A 124 3.42 -2.99 -28.17
C TYR A 124 2.29 -3.39 -27.23
N LYS A 125 2.51 -4.39 -26.36
CA LYS A 125 1.58 -4.65 -25.27
C LYS A 125 1.58 -3.48 -24.29
N LEU A 126 0.42 -3.07 -23.80
CA LEU A 126 0.32 -1.98 -22.81
C LEU A 126 1.14 -2.29 -21.55
N SER A 127 1.20 -3.57 -21.15
CA SER A 127 2.05 -4.03 -20.05
C SER A 127 3.54 -3.83 -20.30
N ASP A 128 3.99 -3.97 -21.55
CA ASP A 128 5.39 -3.76 -21.92
C ASP A 128 5.74 -2.28 -21.94
N ILE A 129 4.84 -1.44 -22.44
CA ILE A 129 4.99 0.03 -22.39
C ILE A 129 5.14 0.48 -20.94
N TRP A 130 4.21 0.07 -20.06
CA TRP A 130 4.25 0.42 -18.65
C TRP A 130 5.54 -0.07 -17.98
N ARG A 131 5.93 -1.32 -18.23
CA ARG A 131 7.16 -1.93 -17.69
C ARG A 131 8.41 -1.18 -18.14
N TYR A 132 8.47 -0.76 -19.41
CA TYR A 132 9.61 0.00 -19.93
C TYR A 132 9.77 1.31 -19.16
N PHE A 133 8.73 2.14 -19.11
CA PHE A 133 8.79 3.41 -18.37
C PHE A 133 9.03 3.23 -16.86
N ARG A 134 8.58 2.12 -16.29
CA ARG A 134 8.89 1.81 -14.90
C ARG A 134 10.38 1.54 -14.67
N TYR A 135 11.08 0.97 -15.63
CA TYR A 135 12.53 0.75 -15.57
C TYR A 135 13.35 2.04 -15.70
N THR A 136 12.81 3.11 -16.27
CA THR A 136 13.53 4.39 -16.37
C THR A 136 13.76 5.04 -14.99
N TRP A 137 13.02 4.59 -13.95
CA TRP A 137 13.17 5.12 -12.61
C TRP A 137 14.25 4.41 -11.81
N SER A 138 14.84 5.13 -10.85
CA SER A 138 15.88 4.58 -9.97
C SER A 138 15.40 3.50 -8.99
N ILE A 139 14.07 3.31 -8.86
CA ILE A 139 13.49 2.32 -7.96
C ILE A 139 13.36 0.97 -8.69
N PRO A 140 13.85 -0.14 -8.11
CA PRO A 140 13.74 -1.45 -8.76
C PRO A 140 12.29 -1.86 -9.01
N TYR A 141 12.07 -2.57 -10.11
CA TYR A 141 10.76 -3.13 -10.42
C TYR A 141 10.53 -4.43 -9.63
N LYS A 142 9.49 -4.45 -8.84
CA LYS A 142 9.06 -5.64 -8.08
C LYS A 142 7.59 -5.90 -8.36
N THR A 143 7.25 -7.15 -8.69
CA THR A 143 5.86 -7.58 -8.78
C THR A 143 5.29 -7.75 -7.38
N MET A 144 4.07 -7.28 -7.16
CA MET A 144 3.35 -7.48 -5.90
C MET A 144 2.22 -8.49 -6.14
N PRO A 145 2.08 -9.50 -5.28
CA PRO A 145 0.96 -10.44 -5.38
C PRO A 145 -0.36 -9.77 -4.96
N GLY A 146 -1.47 -10.31 -5.44
CA GLY A 146 -2.81 -9.87 -5.08
C GLY A 146 -3.43 -8.90 -6.08
N ARG A 147 -4.29 -8.00 -5.59
CA ARG A 147 -4.98 -7.02 -6.42
C ARG A 147 -4.02 -5.96 -6.92
N ASN A 148 -4.00 -5.74 -8.24
CA ASN A 148 -3.15 -4.74 -8.87
C ASN A 148 -3.88 -4.06 -10.02
N LEU A 149 -3.72 -2.74 -10.12
CA LEU A 149 -4.16 -1.94 -11.25
C LEU A 149 -2.97 -1.10 -11.74
N PHE A 150 -2.73 -1.12 -13.03
CA PHE A 150 -1.63 -0.38 -13.66
C PHE A 150 -2.21 0.57 -14.70
N TYR A 151 -1.66 1.77 -14.79
CA TYR A 151 -2.17 2.82 -15.68
C TYR A 151 -1.06 3.57 -16.39
N LEU A 152 -1.35 3.93 -17.63
CA LEU A 152 -0.65 4.95 -18.41
C LEU A 152 -1.48 6.23 -18.37
N VAL A 153 -0.84 7.36 -18.17
CA VAL A 153 -1.41 8.68 -18.44
C VAL A 153 -0.79 9.15 -19.76
N ARG A 154 -1.62 9.46 -20.76
CA ARG A 154 -1.17 9.73 -22.13
C ARG A 154 -1.67 11.09 -22.59
N ASP A 155 -1.01 11.65 -23.62
CA ASP A 155 -1.32 12.95 -24.22
C ASP A 155 -1.93 12.78 -25.60
N ARG A 156 -3.20 13.18 -25.80
CA ARG A 156 -3.88 13.07 -27.11
C ARG A 156 -3.41 14.09 -28.13
N LEU A 157 -2.76 15.19 -27.73
CA LEU A 157 -2.38 16.25 -28.67
C LEU A 157 -1.18 15.88 -29.54
N GLN A 158 -0.37 14.93 -29.10
CA GLN A 158 0.81 14.53 -29.85
C GLN A 158 0.57 13.21 -30.61
N PRO A 159 1.21 13.01 -31.76
CA PRO A 159 1.18 11.72 -32.48
C PRO A 159 1.60 10.58 -31.56
N PHE A 160 1.04 9.40 -31.79
CA PHE A 160 1.28 8.17 -31.00
C PHE A 160 0.87 8.27 -29.50
N HIS A 161 0.26 9.38 -29.09
CA HIS A 161 -0.18 9.62 -27.71
C HIS A 161 0.92 9.27 -26.68
N PRO A 162 1.99 10.07 -26.58
CA PRO A 162 3.11 9.78 -25.67
C PRO A 162 2.67 9.70 -24.22
N VAL A 163 3.52 9.04 -23.41
CA VAL A 163 3.22 8.80 -21.99
C VAL A 163 3.64 10.00 -21.15
N ILE A 164 2.67 10.66 -20.53
CA ILE A 164 2.89 11.73 -19.54
C ILE A 164 3.42 11.15 -18.23
N GLY A 165 2.90 9.99 -17.84
CA GLY A 165 3.28 9.34 -16.59
C GLY A 165 2.68 7.96 -16.43
N ILE A 166 3.08 7.31 -15.35
CA ILE A 166 2.60 5.98 -14.97
C ILE A 166 2.22 5.96 -13.50
N PHE A 167 1.20 5.18 -13.17
CA PHE A 167 0.92 4.84 -11.78
C PHE A 167 0.43 3.39 -11.66
N ALA A 168 0.50 2.87 -10.44
CA ALA A 168 -0.01 1.57 -10.11
C ALA A 168 -0.55 1.54 -8.70
N LEU A 169 -1.66 0.83 -8.53
CA LEU A 169 -2.26 0.50 -7.26
C LEU A 169 -1.96 -0.96 -6.91
N GLY A 170 -1.62 -1.22 -5.67
CA GLY A 170 -1.39 -2.55 -5.11
C GLY A 170 -2.15 -2.74 -3.81
N ASN A 171 -2.12 -3.95 -3.26
CA ASN A 171 -2.74 -4.21 -1.97
C ASN A 171 -2.16 -3.32 -0.88
N SER A 172 -3.02 -2.76 -0.03
CA SER A 172 -2.59 -2.07 1.18
C SER A 172 -1.93 -3.04 2.16
N VAL A 173 -0.92 -2.55 2.88
CA VAL A 173 -0.26 -3.34 3.93
C VAL A 173 -1.23 -3.62 5.07
N LEU A 174 -1.17 -4.84 5.64
CA LEU A 174 -2.12 -5.27 6.68
C LEU A 174 -1.98 -4.50 7.99
N ASN A 175 -0.76 -4.09 8.34
CA ASN A 175 -0.48 -3.38 9.58
C ASN A 175 0.27 -2.08 9.26
N LEU A 176 -0.33 -0.96 9.55
CA LEU A 176 0.28 0.36 9.45
C LEU A 176 -0.30 1.22 10.58
N THR A 177 0.41 1.29 11.71
CA THR A 177 -0.09 1.87 12.96
C THR A 177 -0.68 3.26 12.78
N VAL A 178 0.02 4.14 12.04
CA VAL A 178 -0.43 5.53 11.80
C VAL A 178 -1.77 5.58 11.09
N ARG A 179 -1.97 4.76 10.05
CA ARG A 179 -3.24 4.64 9.32
C ARG A 179 -4.33 4.01 10.19
N ASP A 180 -3.98 2.90 10.85
CA ASP A 180 -4.94 2.11 11.64
C ASP A 180 -5.46 2.94 12.82
N ASP A 181 -4.60 3.80 13.39
CA ASP A 181 -4.95 4.71 14.47
C ASP A 181 -5.87 5.85 14.00
N ASP A 182 -5.60 6.42 12.84
CA ASP A 182 -6.41 7.49 12.24
C ASP A 182 -7.83 7.01 11.89
N ILE A 183 -7.95 5.82 11.28
CA ILE A 183 -9.25 5.22 10.96
C ILE A 183 -10.03 4.81 12.23
N GLY A 184 -9.34 4.66 13.37
CA GLY A 184 -9.97 4.20 14.62
C GLY A 184 -9.83 2.69 14.86
N TRP A 185 -8.97 1.99 14.12
CA TRP A 185 -8.75 0.54 14.23
C TRP A 185 -7.73 0.13 15.30
N THR A 186 -7.42 1.02 16.23
CA THR A 186 -6.52 0.73 17.36
C THR A 186 -7.25 0.88 18.69
N VAL A 187 -6.77 0.16 19.71
CA VAL A 187 -7.27 0.31 21.09
C VAL A 187 -7.00 1.72 21.60
N ASP A 188 -5.88 2.33 21.19
CA ASP A 188 -5.51 3.68 21.60
C ASP A 188 -6.45 4.74 21.02
N ALA A 189 -6.90 4.57 19.78
CA ALA A 189 -7.92 5.45 19.20
C ALA A 189 -9.25 5.38 20.00
N ILE A 190 -9.70 4.18 20.37
CA ILE A 190 -10.89 4.01 21.21
C ILE A 190 -10.65 4.65 22.59
N LYS A 191 -9.49 4.40 23.21
CA LYS A 191 -9.12 4.95 24.52
C LYS A 191 -9.10 6.48 24.52
N ARG A 192 -8.57 7.11 23.45
CA ARG A 192 -8.60 8.58 23.31
C ARG A 192 -10.04 9.12 23.29
N ASN A 193 -10.92 8.52 22.47
CA ASN A 193 -12.31 8.94 22.38
C ASN A 193 -13.09 8.75 23.70
N MET A 194 -12.73 7.74 24.49
CA MET A 194 -13.38 7.42 25.76
C MET A 194 -12.86 8.24 26.95
N ASN A 195 -11.59 8.70 26.93
CA ASN A 195 -10.93 9.22 28.12
C ASN A 195 -10.33 10.62 27.95
N ILE A 196 -10.28 11.16 26.72
CA ILE A 196 -9.65 12.46 26.47
C ILE A 196 -10.69 13.45 25.92
N GLN A 197 -10.77 14.61 26.57
CA GLN A 197 -11.58 15.73 26.10
C GLN A 197 -10.99 16.30 24.80
N ALA A 198 -11.86 16.63 23.84
CA ALA A 198 -11.45 17.23 22.59
C ALA A 198 -11.07 18.71 22.78
N ASN A 199 -10.05 19.16 22.05
CA ASN A 199 -9.75 20.57 21.93
C ASN A 199 -10.32 21.09 20.60
N THR A 200 -11.26 22.02 20.67
CA THR A 200 -11.80 22.71 19.49
C THR A 200 -10.95 23.94 19.21
N THR A 201 -10.38 24.00 18.02
CA THR A 201 -9.57 25.15 17.59
C THR A 201 -10.44 26.06 16.72
N SER A 202 -10.74 27.27 17.18
CA SER A 202 -11.42 28.29 16.40
C SER A 202 -10.40 29.33 15.89
N CYS A 203 -10.44 29.62 14.59
CA CYS A 203 -9.68 30.72 14.01
C CYS A 203 -10.56 31.98 13.96
N GLU A 204 -10.22 32.99 14.73
CA GLU A 204 -10.88 34.31 14.63
C GLU A 204 -10.00 35.24 13.79
N ASN A 205 -10.54 35.72 12.68
CA ASN A 205 -9.92 36.73 11.85
C ASN A 205 -10.33 38.11 12.39
N THR A 206 -9.43 38.81 13.06
CA THR A 206 -9.64 40.20 13.45
C THR A 206 -9.03 41.13 12.39
N VAL A 207 -9.86 41.95 11.77
CA VAL A 207 -9.43 43.00 10.85
C VAL A 207 -9.29 44.29 11.63
N SER A 208 -8.07 44.79 11.83
CA SER A 208 -7.84 46.09 12.46
C SER A 208 -7.04 47.00 11.53
N GLY A 209 -7.55 48.23 11.33
CA GLY A 209 -6.85 49.31 10.65
C GLY A 209 -7.64 49.99 9.52
N THR A 210 -7.71 51.32 9.58
CA THR A 210 -8.38 52.17 8.61
C THR A 210 -7.58 52.47 7.33
N LEU A 211 -6.30 52.16 7.31
CA LEU A 211 -5.42 52.25 6.13
C LEU A 211 -4.35 51.13 6.20
N GLY A 212 -4.58 50.05 5.45
CA GLY A 212 -3.71 48.90 5.40
C GLY A 212 -4.25 47.74 6.25
N LYS A 213 -5.06 46.86 5.63
CA LYS A 213 -5.67 45.69 6.27
C LYS A 213 -4.58 44.73 6.78
N LYS A 214 -4.22 44.81 8.06
CA LYS A 214 -3.52 43.73 8.75
C LYS A 214 -4.57 42.73 9.24
N VAL A 215 -4.59 41.54 8.67
CA VAL A 215 -5.38 40.41 9.16
C VAL A 215 -4.50 39.68 10.16
N SER A 216 -4.83 39.77 11.44
CA SER A 216 -4.24 38.90 12.47
C SER A 216 -5.15 37.72 12.68
N VAL A 217 -4.61 36.52 12.52
CA VAL A 217 -5.30 35.26 12.82
C VAL A 217 -4.97 34.87 14.25
N SER A 218 -5.91 34.98 15.16
CA SER A 218 -5.76 34.43 16.51
C SER A 218 -6.36 33.04 16.55
N ILE A 219 -5.54 32.06 16.94
CA ILE A 219 -5.97 30.67 17.14
C ILE A 219 -6.35 30.55 18.61
N LYS A 220 -7.65 30.41 18.89
CA LYS A 220 -8.14 30.09 20.24
C LYS A 220 -8.43 28.59 20.30
N SER A 221 -7.75 27.91 21.21
CA SER A 221 -8.07 26.52 21.57
C SER A 221 -9.02 26.53 22.76
N LYS A 222 -10.21 25.97 22.60
CA LYS A 222 -11.18 25.79 23.68
C LYS A 222 -11.33 24.31 23.97
N GLN A 223 -11.06 23.92 25.19
CA GLN A 223 -11.28 22.54 25.64
C GLN A 223 -12.78 22.27 25.74
N GLU A 224 -13.20 21.06 25.39
CA GLU A 224 -14.54 20.54 25.54
C GLU A 224 -14.97 20.58 27.02
N THR A 225 -16.21 20.95 27.28
CA THR A 225 -16.74 20.93 28.66
C THR A 225 -16.98 19.49 29.12
N ASP A 226 -16.96 19.26 30.46
CA ASP A 226 -17.21 17.93 31.02
C ASP A 226 -18.57 17.35 30.57
N SER A 227 -19.60 18.16 30.54
CA SER A 227 -20.94 17.74 30.08
C SER A 227 -20.93 17.35 28.59
N ALA A 228 -20.30 18.13 27.74
CA ALA A 228 -20.18 17.83 26.32
C ALA A 228 -19.35 16.54 26.07
N PHE A 229 -18.27 16.39 26.84
CA PHE A 229 -17.45 15.18 26.83
C PHE A 229 -18.25 13.93 27.22
N MET A 230 -19.05 13.99 28.29
CA MET A 230 -19.85 12.85 28.71
C MET A 230 -20.89 12.46 27.67
N VAL A 231 -21.55 13.42 27.02
CA VAL A 231 -22.50 13.17 25.93
C VAL A 231 -21.81 12.55 24.72
N ARG A 232 -20.66 13.10 24.29
CA ARG A 232 -19.88 12.58 23.18
C ARG A 232 -19.37 11.16 23.46
N ARG A 233 -18.85 10.92 24.66
CA ARG A 233 -18.38 9.61 25.13
C ARG A 233 -19.46 8.55 25.06
N GLU A 234 -20.66 8.86 25.58
CA GLU A 234 -21.81 7.96 25.59
C GLU A 234 -22.27 7.66 24.13
N HIS A 235 -22.38 8.72 23.33
CA HIS A 235 -22.74 8.57 21.92
C HIS A 235 -21.72 7.70 21.15
N TYR A 236 -20.42 7.91 21.37
CA TYR A 236 -19.36 7.11 20.77
C TYR A 236 -19.44 5.64 21.22
N ALA A 237 -19.58 5.39 22.51
CA ALA A 237 -19.67 4.04 23.05
C ALA A 237 -20.91 3.29 22.54
N ASN A 238 -22.04 3.97 22.39
CA ASN A 238 -23.28 3.40 21.85
C ASN A 238 -23.16 3.00 20.38
N LYS A 239 -22.24 3.59 19.63
CA LYS A 239 -21.91 3.17 18.25
C LYS A 239 -20.87 2.04 18.24
N ILE A 240 -19.81 2.18 19.01
CA ILE A 240 -18.61 1.31 18.90
C ILE A 240 -18.80 -0.03 19.62
N TYR A 241 -19.39 -0.07 20.82
CA TYR A 241 -19.53 -1.33 21.55
C TYR A 241 -20.38 -2.38 20.80
N PRO A 242 -21.57 -2.05 20.26
CA PRO A 242 -22.35 -2.98 19.44
C PRO A 242 -21.62 -3.37 18.13
N LEU A 243 -20.90 -2.43 17.52
CA LEU A 243 -20.12 -2.68 16.31
C LEU A 243 -19.02 -3.73 16.55
N LEU A 244 -18.29 -3.63 17.67
CA LEU A 244 -17.25 -4.61 18.03
C LEU A 244 -17.83 -6.00 18.22
N LEU A 245 -18.99 -6.13 18.88
CA LEU A 245 -19.72 -7.41 19.03
C LEU A 245 -20.17 -7.94 17.67
N SER A 246 -20.76 -7.12 16.82
CA SER A 246 -21.19 -7.48 15.48
C SER A 246 -20.01 -7.98 14.61
N ASN A 247 -18.84 -7.35 14.73
CA ASN A 247 -17.64 -7.78 14.01
C ASN A 247 -17.20 -9.20 14.43
N ILE A 248 -17.29 -9.51 15.74
CA ILE A 248 -16.97 -10.84 16.25
C ILE A 248 -17.99 -11.87 15.71
N ASP A 249 -19.29 -11.58 15.82
CA ASP A 249 -20.35 -12.49 15.38
C ASP A 249 -20.29 -12.74 13.87
N ARG A 250 -20.04 -11.70 13.07
CA ARG A 250 -19.81 -11.83 11.65
C ARG A 250 -18.61 -12.72 11.34
N ALA A 251 -17.46 -12.49 12.02
CA ALA A 251 -16.26 -13.29 11.82
C ALA A 251 -16.49 -14.78 12.17
N ILE A 252 -17.22 -15.09 13.25
CA ILE A 252 -17.62 -16.45 13.62
C ILE A 252 -18.52 -17.06 12.53
N SER A 253 -19.47 -16.29 11.97
CA SER A 253 -20.38 -16.76 10.93
C SER A 253 -19.66 -17.11 9.61
N GLU A 254 -18.48 -16.55 9.39
CA GLU A 254 -17.65 -16.79 8.21
C GLU A 254 -16.72 -17.99 8.35
N ILE A 255 -16.81 -18.77 9.43
CA ILE A 255 -16.02 -19.98 9.63
C ILE A 255 -16.89 -21.22 9.39
N TYR A 256 -16.43 -22.13 8.56
CA TYR A 256 -17.02 -23.47 8.41
C TYR A 256 -16.76 -24.30 9.67
N VAL A 257 -17.80 -24.79 10.34
CA VAL A 257 -17.70 -25.37 11.69
C VAL A 257 -18.16 -26.81 11.80
N LYS A 258 -18.72 -27.43 10.73
CA LYS A 258 -19.34 -28.76 10.80
C LYS A 258 -18.38 -29.85 11.32
N ASP A 259 -17.10 -29.78 10.93
CA ASP A 259 -16.04 -30.71 11.28
C ASP A 259 -15.24 -30.31 12.53
N LEU A 260 -15.57 -29.16 13.16
CA LEU A 260 -14.85 -28.66 14.34
C LEU A 260 -15.54 -29.03 15.67
N GLY A 261 -16.62 -29.79 15.65
CA GLY A 261 -17.37 -30.13 16.87
C GLY A 261 -18.09 -28.93 17.53
N TYR A 262 -18.19 -27.81 16.82
CA TYR A 262 -18.83 -26.58 17.32
C TYR A 262 -20.22 -26.38 16.74
N ARG A 263 -21.21 -26.06 17.60
CA ARG A 263 -22.57 -25.69 17.20
C ARG A 263 -22.76 -24.18 17.27
N ARG A 264 -23.12 -23.52 16.16
CA ARG A 264 -23.28 -22.05 16.05
C ARG A 264 -24.30 -21.42 17.00
N GLN A 265 -25.24 -22.19 17.52
CA GLN A 265 -26.33 -21.68 18.36
C GLN A 265 -25.90 -21.27 19.78
N THR A 266 -24.64 -21.42 20.14
CA THR A 266 -24.14 -21.12 21.49
C THR A 266 -23.93 -19.61 21.64
N LYS A 267 -24.92 -18.93 22.27
CA LYS A 267 -24.83 -17.50 22.59
C LYS A 267 -23.70 -17.21 23.59
N TYR A 268 -23.46 -18.13 24.50
CA TYR A 268 -22.42 -18.04 25.53
C TYR A 268 -21.40 -19.17 25.34
N PRO A 269 -20.21 -18.87 24.75
CA PRO A 269 -19.15 -19.87 24.60
C PRO A 269 -18.66 -20.38 25.96
N LYS A 270 -18.29 -21.66 26.01
CA LYS A 270 -17.68 -22.30 27.20
C LYS A 270 -16.19 -22.48 27.00
N GLN A 271 -15.41 -22.41 28.08
CA GLN A 271 -13.96 -22.59 28.04
C GLN A 271 -13.57 -23.94 27.45
N GLU A 272 -14.26 -25.02 27.79
CA GLU A 272 -14.04 -26.38 27.25
C GLU A 272 -14.08 -26.43 25.72
N GLN A 273 -14.97 -25.65 25.10
CA GLN A 273 -15.07 -25.57 23.63
C GLN A 273 -13.83 -24.88 23.03
N ILE A 274 -13.33 -23.85 23.69
CA ILE A 274 -12.13 -23.12 23.26
C ILE A 274 -10.91 -24.04 23.37
N ASP A 275 -10.77 -24.75 24.48
CA ASP A 275 -9.67 -25.67 24.71
C ASP A 275 -9.64 -26.83 23.71
N SER A 276 -10.83 -27.40 23.42
CA SER A 276 -10.97 -28.44 22.37
C SER A 276 -10.55 -27.94 20.98
N LEU A 277 -10.90 -26.72 20.62
CA LEU A 277 -10.50 -26.11 19.34
C LEU A 277 -9.00 -25.83 19.27
N LEU A 278 -8.38 -25.40 20.37
CA LEU A 278 -6.93 -25.20 20.44
C LEU A 278 -6.18 -26.52 20.30
N GLN A 279 -6.61 -27.60 20.99
CA GLN A 279 -6.05 -28.94 20.85
C GLN A 279 -6.20 -29.45 19.41
N LEU A 280 -7.36 -29.22 18.78
CA LEU A 280 -7.59 -29.57 17.39
C LEU A 280 -6.62 -28.83 16.46
N SER A 281 -6.43 -27.53 16.67
CA SER A 281 -5.48 -26.73 15.90
C SER A 281 -4.05 -27.24 16.07
N GLU A 282 -3.63 -27.59 17.27
CA GLU A 282 -2.31 -28.16 17.55
C GLU A 282 -2.12 -29.51 16.86
N LYS A 283 -3.10 -30.40 16.95
CA LYS A 283 -3.10 -31.72 16.27
C LYS A 283 -2.84 -31.53 14.77
N TYR A 284 -3.55 -30.64 14.11
CA TYR A 284 -3.41 -30.40 12.67
C TYR A 284 -2.12 -29.63 12.32
N SER A 285 -1.46 -28.95 13.27
CA SER A 285 -0.16 -28.33 13.03
C SER A 285 0.96 -29.32 12.80
N LYS A 286 0.85 -30.51 13.36
CA LYS A 286 1.82 -31.61 13.27
C LYS A 286 1.65 -32.45 11.98
N LEU A 287 0.55 -32.27 11.26
CA LEU A 287 0.27 -32.99 10.03
C LEU A 287 0.84 -32.25 8.81
N SER A 288 1.16 -32.99 7.74
CA SER A 288 1.65 -32.40 6.49
C SER A 288 0.65 -31.39 5.92
N LEU A 289 1.14 -30.18 5.62
CA LEU A 289 0.35 -29.07 5.09
C LEU A 289 0.31 -29.06 3.55
N ASN A 290 0.74 -30.15 2.91
CA ASN A 290 0.78 -30.26 1.46
C ASN A 290 -0.64 -30.31 0.90
N ASN A 291 -1.08 -29.24 0.26
CA ASN A 291 -2.05 -29.25 -0.82
C ASN A 291 -2.15 -27.90 -1.51
N ARG A 292 -1.64 -27.80 -2.72
CA ARG A 292 -2.01 -26.78 -3.69
C ARG A 292 -2.11 -27.38 -5.07
N ASN A 293 -3.21 -28.01 -5.36
CA ASN A 293 -3.69 -28.09 -6.73
C ASN A 293 -4.71 -26.96 -6.90
N GLN A 294 -4.37 -25.94 -7.70
CA GLN A 294 -5.36 -25.00 -8.19
C GLN A 294 -6.33 -25.77 -9.08
N LYS A 295 -7.52 -26.02 -8.57
CA LYS A 295 -8.62 -26.59 -9.36
C LYS A 295 -9.39 -25.43 -9.98
N GLU A 296 -9.75 -25.54 -11.26
CA GLU A 296 -10.55 -24.51 -11.95
C GLU A 296 -11.90 -24.27 -11.28
N ASN A 297 -12.49 -25.29 -10.66
CA ASN A 297 -13.72 -25.20 -9.86
C ASN A 297 -13.55 -25.94 -8.53
N PRO A 298 -13.03 -25.29 -7.48
CA PRO A 298 -12.80 -25.93 -6.20
C PRO A 298 -14.12 -26.23 -5.47
N ASN A 299 -14.22 -27.43 -4.88
CA ASN A 299 -15.24 -27.70 -3.88
C ASN A 299 -14.81 -27.02 -2.58
N TRP A 300 -15.42 -25.89 -2.26
CA TRP A 300 -15.04 -25.05 -1.11
C TRP A 300 -15.19 -25.77 0.23
N GLU A 301 -16.16 -26.65 0.38
CA GLU A 301 -16.36 -27.45 1.59
C GLU A 301 -15.20 -28.44 1.77
N GLN A 302 -14.80 -29.13 0.71
CA GLN A 302 -13.64 -30.03 0.72
C GLN A 302 -12.31 -29.25 0.96
N GLU A 303 -12.15 -28.08 0.35
CA GLU A 303 -10.99 -27.22 0.57
C GLU A 303 -10.93 -26.72 2.03
N ALA A 304 -12.08 -26.43 2.64
CA ALA A 304 -12.16 -26.02 4.03
C ALA A 304 -11.70 -27.12 4.99
N THR A 305 -11.97 -28.39 4.70
CA THR A 305 -11.61 -29.53 5.54
C THR A 305 -10.16 -30.01 5.36
N SER A 306 -9.36 -29.34 4.53
CA SER A 306 -7.92 -29.63 4.43
C SER A 306 -7.18 -29.34 5.74
N ASN A 307 -6.10 -30.08 6.03
CA ASN A 307 -5.32 -29.95 7.28
C ASN A 307 -4.96 -28.50 7.61
N LEU A 308 -4.49 -27.75 6.60
CA LEU A 308 -4.13 -26.34 6.77
C LEU A 308 -5.32 -25.46 7.18
N PHE A 309 -6.46 -25.64 6.51
CA PHE A 309 -7.64 -24.81 6.79
C PHE A 309 -8.38 -25.26 8.04
N THR A 310 -8.40 -26.56 8.37
CA THR A 310 -8.94 -27.04 9.66
C THR A 310 -8.14 -26.45 10.82
N ARG A 311 -6.79 -26.45 10.77
CA ARG A 311 -5.94 -25.78 11.73
C ARG A 311 -6.29 -24.29 11.88
N LYS A 312 -6.34 -23.58 10.76
CA LYS A 312 -6.62 -22.13 10.76
C LYS A 312 -8.02 -21.80 11.28
N ARG A 313 -9.03 -22.57 10.88
CA ARG A 313 -10.40 -22.36 11.32
C ARG A 313 -10.56 -22.63 12.82
N ALA A 314 -9.96 -23.71 13.32
CA ALA A 314 -10.01 -24.05 14.74
C ALA A 314 -9.34 -22.96 15.59
N ALA A 315 -8.13 -22.50 15.21
CA ALA A 315 -7.42 -21.44 15.91
C ALA A 315 -8.19 -20.09 15.89
N GLU A 316 -8.69 -19.68 14.72
CA GLU A 316 -9.43 -18.42 14.60
C GLU A 316 -10.77 -18.47 15.34
N LEU A 317 -11.49 -19.59 15.28
CA LEU A 317 -12.74 -19.78 16.04
C LEU A 317 -12.49 -19.74 17.54
N ALA A 318 -11.47 -20.44 18.05
CA ALA A 318 -11.10 -20.41 19.47
C ALA A 318 -10.81 -18.98 19.94
N LYS A 319 -10.04 -18.22 19.16
CA LYS A 319 -9.74 -16.81 19.45
C LYS A 319 -11.00 -15.93 19.49
N LEU A 320 -11.91 -16.09 18.52
CA LEU A 320 -13.14 -15.30 18.45
C LEU A 320 -14.11 -15.65 19.58
N LEU A 321 -14.23 -16.94 19.94
CA LEU A 321 -15.05 -17.36 21.09
C LEU A 321 -14.51 -16.85 22.41
N SER A 322 -13.19 -16.92 22.63
CA SER A 322 -12.53 -16.31 23.79
C SER A 322 -12.80 -14.80 23.85
N THR A 323 -12.70 -14.11 22.72
CA THR A 323 -13.03 -12.69 22.62
C THR A 323 -14.48 -12.42 22.98
N LYS A 324 -15.43 -13.21 22.49
CA LYS A 324 -16.86 -13.09 22.81
C LYS A 324 -17.14 -13.32 24.29
N MET A 325 -16.47 -14.29 24.93
CA MET A 325 -16.59 -14.49 26.38
C MET A 325 -16.19 -13.24 27.17
N VAL A 326 -15.08 -12.60 26.81
CA VAL A 326 -14.61 -11.38 27.47
C VAL A 326 -15.61 -10.24 27.28
N PHE A 327 -16.21 -10.07 26.11
CA PHE A 327 -17.27 -9.08 25.90
C PHE A 327 -18.54 -9.39 26.72
N ASN A 328 -18.90 -10.66 26.83
CA ASN A 328 -20.06 -11.10 27.63
C ASN A 328 -19.85 -10.92 29.15
N SER A 329 -18.60 -10.92 29.63
CA SER A 329 -18.24 -10.68 31.03
C SER A 329 -18.05 -9.19 31.36
N ALA A 330 -18.20 -8.28 30.38
CA ALA A 330 -18.06 -6.86 30.63
C ALA A 330 -19.15 -6.33 31.57
N VAL A 331 -18.73 -5.72 32.68
CA VAL A 331 -19.60 -5.17 33.71
C VAL A 331 -19.93 -3.71 33.41
N GLY A 332 -21.18 -3.32 33.60
CA GLY A 332 -21.67 -1.94 33.43
C GLY A 332 -23.13 -1.88 33.01
N ASN A 333 -23.80 -0.77 33.35
CA ASN A 333 -25.20 -0.52 33.01
C ASN A 333 -25.37 0.11 31.61
N SER A 334 -24.32 0.82 31.15
CA SER A 334 -24.29 1.45 29.81
C SER A 334 -23.19 0.86 28.94
N ASN A 335 -23.25 1.13 27.64
CA ASN A 335 -22.18 0.74 26.68
C ASN A 335 -20.87 1.45 27.00
N ALA A 336 -20.92 2.68 27.51
CA ALA A 336 -19.73 3.42 27.91
C ALA A 336 -19.05 2.77 29.13
N GLU A 337 -19.82 2.32 30.12
CA GLU A 337 -19.28 1.62 31.30
C GLU A 337 -18.66 0.27 30.90
N LYS A 338 -19.36 -0.53 30.07
CA LYS A 338 -18.83 -1.81 29.54
C LYS A 338 -17.55 -1.62 28.74
N LEU A 339 -17.51 -0.62 27.84
CA LEU A 339 -16.33 -0.32 27.05
C LEU A 339 -15.17 0.16 27.94
N GLN A 340 -15.46 0.99 28.95
CA GLN A 340 -14.47 1.44 29.94
C GLN A 340 -13.91 0.27 30.76
N TYR A 341 -14.78 -0.66 31.18
CA TYR A 341 -14.35 -1.89 31.86
C TYR A 341 -13.37 -2.70 31.01
N LEU A 342 -13.67 -2.91 29.71
CA LEU A 342 -12.78 -3.62 28.79
C LEU A 342 -11.45 -2.87 28.59
N LEU A 343 -11.46 -1.54 28.55
CA LEU A 343 -10.25 -0.72 28.39
C LEU A 343 -9.36 -0.75 29.65
N SER A 344 -9.92 -0.95 30.83
CA SER A 344 -9.19 -0.90 32.11
C SER A 344 -8.23 -2.08 32.31
N ASN A 345 -8.47 -3.23 31.68
CA ASN A 345 -7.67 -4.43 31.86
C ASN A 345 -7.07 -4.95 30.55
N GLU A 346 -5.99 -5.73 30.66
CA GLU A 346 -5.24 -6.23 29.49
C GLU A 346 -6.06 -7.21 28.62
N THR A 347 -6.83 -8.09 29.27
CA THR A 347 -7.68 -9.09 28.58
C THR A 347 -8.76 -8.39 27.76
N GLY A 348 -9.40 -7.37 28.30
CA GLY A 348 -10.39 -6.54 27.61
C GLY A 348 -9.77 -5.80 26.41
N ARG A 349 -8.59 -5.20 26.58
CA ARG A 349 -7.88 -4.53 25.47
C ARG A 349 -7.51 -5.51 24.35
N LYS A 350 -7.07 -6.73 24.70
CA LYS A 350 -6.81 -7.80 23.70
C LYS A 350 -8.10 -8.23 22.99
N ALA A 351 -9.22 -8.28 23.68
CA ALA A 351 -10.52 -8.59 23.09
C ALA A 351 -10.98 -7.49 22.13
N ILE A 352 -10.90 -6.21 22.51
CA ILE A 352 -11.19 -5.06 21.63
C ILE A 352 -10.32 -5.13 20.37
N ASN A 353 -9.01 -5.33 20.51
CA ASN A 353 -8.11 -5.44 19.38
C ASN A 353 -8.48 -6.60 18.43
N SER A 354 -8.91 -7.75 18.98
CA SER A 354 -9.36 -8.88 18.17
C SER A 354 -10.61 -8.57 17.36
N ALA A 355 -11.58 -7.85 17.94
CA ALA A 355 -12.79 -7.40 17.26
C ALA A 355 -12.49 -6.37 16.13
N LEU A 356 -11.55 -5.45 16.39
CA LEU A 356 -11.08 -4.49 15.38
C LEU A 356 -10.37 -5.18 14.22
N ILE A 357 -9.49 -6.15 14.51
CA ILE A 357 -8.78 -6.94 13.49
C ILE A 357 -9.76 -7.71 12.60
N ALA A 358 -10.86 -8.24 13.15
CA ALA A 358 -11.88 -8.96 12.38
C ALA A 358 -12.50 -8.07 11.27
N ASN A 359 -12.80 -6.80 11.57
CA ASN A 359 -13.27 -5.83 10.57
C ASN A 359 -12.15 -5.40 9.62
N ARG A 360 -11.00 -5.01 10.16
CA ARG A 360 -9.86 -4.48 9.41
C ARG A 360 -9.40 -5.42 8.31
N LYS A 361 -9.24 -6.72 8.59
CA LYS A 361 -8.84 -7.73 7.59
C LYS A 361 -9.76 -7.75 6.36
N THR A 362 -11.05 -7.58 6.55
CA THR A 362 -12.02 -7.53 5.46
C THR A 362 -11.87 -6.25 4.64
N LYS A 363 -11.86 -5.11 5.31
CA LYS A 363 -11.81 -3.79 4.67
C LYS A 363 -10.50 -3.54 3.91
N ILE A 364 -9.34 -3.87 4.49
CA ILE A 364 -8.04 -3.75 3.80
C ILE A 364 -7.99 -4.61 2.54
N GLY A 365 -8.54 -5.81 2.58
CA GLY A 365 -8.48 -6.74 1.44
C GLY A 365 -9.39 -6.37 0.27
N SER A 366 -10.40 -5.51 0.47
CA SER A 366 -11.45 -5.27 -0.53
C SER A 366 -11.78 -3.80 -0.81
N ASN A 367 -11.46 -2.88 0.11
CA ASN A 367 -11.92 -1.49 0.02
C ASN A 367 -10.77 -0.47 0.03
N MET A 368 -9.55 -0.94 0.13
CA MET A 368 -8.35 -0.11 0.22
C MET A 368 -7.27 -0.58 -0.74
N MET A 369 -6.52 0.35 -1.28
CA MET A 369 -5.28 0.08 -2.04
C MET A 369 -4.19 1.09 -1.68
N ASP A 370 -2.94 0.73 -1.99
CA ASP A 370 -1.81 1.64 -1.89
C ASP A 370 -1.33 2.03 -3.29
N ILE A 371 -1.04 3.31 -3.48
CA ILE A 371 -0.35 3.80 -4.66
C ILE A 371 1.11 3.38 -4.53
N ILE A 372 1.50 2.34 -5.26
CA ILE A 372 2.83 1.72 -5.20
C ILE A 372 3.81 2.28 -6.24
N VAL A 373 3.28 2.89 -7.29
CA VAL A 373 4.03 3.57 -8.34
C VAL A 373 3.23 4.82 -8.71
N CYS A 374 3.86 5.99 -8.77
CA CYS A 374 3.22 7.21 -9.23
C CYS A 374 4.26 8.24 -9.62
N GLY A 375 4.21 8.70 -10.86
CA GLY A 375 5.07 9.78 -11.32
C GLY A 375 4.98 10.05 -12.81
N SER A 376 5.52 11.18 -13.21
CA SER A 376 5.59 11.62 -14.59
C SER A 376 6.85 11.13 -15.29
N ILE A 377 6.78 11.07 -16.61
CA ILE A 377 7.88 10.77 -17.51
C ILE A 377 8.39 12.09 -18.12
N PRO A 378 9.70 12.31 -18.21
CA PRO A 378 10.24 13.45 -18.93
C PRO A 378 9.77 13.49 -20.40
N PRO A 379 9.48 14.70 -20.94
CA PRO A 379 9.68 16.02 -20.36
C PRO A 379 8.52 16.55 -19.50
N TYR A 380 7.44 15.81 -19.32
CA TYR A 380 6.24 16.27 -18.60
C TYR A 380 6.48 16.48 -17.08
N ASN A 381 7.57 15.97 -16.53
CA ASN A 381 7.97 16.27 -15.14
C ASN A 381 8.19 17.78 -14.93
N GLU A 382 8.69 18.51 -15.94
CA GLU A 382 8.89 19.95 -15.90
C GLU A 382 7.54 20.73 -15.87
N LEU A 383 6.48 20.12 -16.42
CA LEU A 383 5.12 20.65 -16.48
C LEU A 383 4.26 20.22 -15.26
N LEU A 384 4.87 19.85 -14.15
CA LEU A 384 4.19 19.32 -12.97
C LEU A 384 3.31 18.07 -13.24
N GLY A 385 3.69 17.27 -14.25
CA GLY A 385 3.01 16.02 -14.58
C GLY A 385 2.92 15.04 -13.41
N GLY A 386 3.86 15.07 -12.46
CA GLY A 386 3.77 14.26 -11.24
C GLY A 386 2.54 14.58 -10.39
N LYS A 387 2.09 15.84 -10.32
CA LYS A 387 0.84 16.21 -9.64
C LYS A 387 -0.39 15.70 -10.40
N LEU A 388 -0.38 15.82 -11.74
CA LEU A 388 -1.43 15.26 -12.58
C LEU A 388 -1.60 13.76 -12.34
N VAL A 389 -0.52 13.01 -12.42
CA VAL A 389 -0.54 11.55 -12.22
C VAL A 389 -1.05 11.19 -10.82
N SER A 390 -0.68 11.97 -9.79
CA SER A 390 -1.16 11.77 -8.43
C SER A 390 -2.66 12.01 -8.30
N ILE A 391 -3.19 13.05 -8.90
CA ILE A 391 -4.62 13.37 -8.88
C ILE A 391 -5.40 12.30 -9.64
N LEU A 392 -4.92 11.89 -10.81
CA LEU A 392 -5.57 10.88 -11.65
C LEU A 392 -5.57 9.49 -11.01
N ALA A 393 -4.61 9.18 -10.14
CA ALA A 393 -4.63 7.93 -9.36
C ALA A 393 -5.84 7.85 -8.41
N CYS A 394 -6.45 8.98 -8.07
CA CYS A 394 -7.61 9.10 -7.19
C CYS A 394 -8.92 9.38 -7.97
N SER A 395 -8.91 9.29 -9.29
CA SER A 395 -10.03 9.69 -10.14
C SER A 395 -11.21 8.71 -10.08
N PRO A 396 -12.43 9.17 -10.36
CA PRO A 396 -13.62 8.34 -10.52
C PRO A 396 -13.41 7.16 -11.47
N ARG A 397 -12.67 7.36 -12.55
CA ARG A 397 -12.34 6.29 -13.49
C ARG A 397 -11.59 5.14 -12.84
N VAL A 398 -10.63 5.42 -11.98
CA VAL A 398 -9.86 4.40 -11.25
C VAL A 398 -10.74 3.64 -10.27
N ILE A 399 -11.65 4.35 -9.58
CA ILE A 399 -12.60 3.73 -8.64
C ILE A 399 -13.53 2.77 -9.39
N LYS A 400 -14.04 3.20 -10.54
CA LYS A 400 -14.88 2.35 -11.39
C LYS A 400 -14.13 1.13 -11.92
N ASP A 401 -12.94 1.31 -12.47
CA ASP A 401 -12.11 0.21 -13.00
C ASP A 401 -11.79 -0.82 -11.91
N TYR A 402 -11.59 -0.37 -10.66
CA TYR A 402 -11.42 -1.25 -9.51
C TYR A 402 -12.67 -2.08 -9.25
N THR A 403 -13.82 -1.45 -9.20
CA THR A 403 -15.12 -2.10 -8.96
C THR A 403 -15.43 -3.08 -10.08
N ASP A 404 -15.29 -2.68 -11.35
CA ASP A 404 -15.56 -3.53 -12.51
C ASP A 404 -14.67 -4.79 -12.52
N LYS A 405 -13.40 -4.62 -12.13
CA LYS A 405 -12.43 -5.73 -12.11
C LYS A 405 -12.64 -6.69 -10.94
N TYR A 406 -13.01 -6.19 -9.76
CA TYR A 406 -12.96 -6.97 -8.53
C TYR A 406 -14.32 -7.31 -7.92
N SER A 407 -15.42 -6.71 -8.37
CA SER A 407 -16.77 -6.96 -7.84
C SER A 407 -17.24 -8.41 -7.97
N LYS A 408 -16.71 -9.15 -8.94
CA LYS A 408 -17.05 -10.57 -9.18
C LYS A 408 -15.95 -11.54 -8.73
N GLN A 409 -14.85 -11.01 -8.19
CA GLN A 409 -13.71 -11.84 -7.81
C GLN A 409 -13.97 -12.63 -6.53
N VAL A 410 -13.80 -13.95 -6.64
CA VAL A 410 -13.92 -14.85 -5.48
C VAL A 410 -12.70 -14.66 -4.56
N SER A 411 -12.96 -14.46 -3.27
CA SER A 411 -11.93 -14.45 -2.24
C SER A 411 -11.59 -15.90 -1.85
N GLU A 412 -10.52 -16.46 -2.42
CA GLU A 412 -10.13 -17.85 -2.18
C GLU A 412 -9.92 -18.19 -0.69
N ILE A 413 -9.21 -17.32 0.05
CA ILE A 413 -8.95 -17.55 1.48
C ILE A 413 -10.26 -17.52 2.27
N ALA A 414 -11.12 -16.52 2.03
CA ALA A 414 -12.40 -16.43 2.72
C ALA A 414 -13.33 -17.59 2.36
N SER A 415 -13.33 -18.03 1.08
CA SER A 415 -14.12 -19.18 0.64
C SER A 415 -13.69 -20.50 1.31
N ARG A 416 -12.37 -20.71 1.45
CA ARG A 416 -11.83 -21.88 2.19
C ARG A 416 -12.11 -21.80 3.69
N MET A 417 -12.11 -20.60 4.27
CA MET A 417 -12.49 -20.42 5.68
C MET A 417 -13.99 -20.69 5.90
N LYS A 418 -14.86 -20.25 4.98
CA LYS A 418 -16.32 -20.34 5.08
C LYS A 418 -16.87 -21.68 4.57
N GLY A 419 -16.12 -22.43 3.76
CA GLY A 419 -16.59 -23.65 3.09
C GLY A 419 -17.60 -23.39 1.98
N SER A 420 -17.70 -22.15 1.49
CA SER A 420 -18.59 -21.75 0.40
C SER A 420 -18.01 -20.53 -0.34
N ARG A 421 -18.46 -20.32 -1.56
CA ARG A 421 -18.02 -19.18 -2.38
C ARG A 421 -18.27 -17.85 -1.67
N VAL A 422 -17.23 -17.03 -1.54
CA VAL A 422 -17.29 -15.68 -0.96
C VAL A 422 -16.84 -14.66 -1.98
N ILE A 423 -17.71 -13.69 -2.26
CA ILE A 423 -17.39 -12.48 -3.01
C ILE A 423 -17.48 -11.33 -2.01
N ARG A 424 -16.47 -10.47 -1.97
CA ARG A 424 -16.43 -9.30 -1.08
C ARG A 424 -16.90 -8.05 -1.83
N ASP A 425 -17.49 -7.13 -1.12
CA ASP A 425 -17.70 -5.78 -1.62
C ASP A 425 -16.36 -5.20 -2.10
N SER A 426 -16.38 -4.55 -3.27
CA SER A 426 -15.21 -3.99 -3.94
C SER A 426 -15.35 -2.48 -4.17
N SER A 427 -15.95 -1.78 -3.21
CA SER A 427 -15.99 -0.31 -3.19
C SER A 427 -14.64 0.23 -2.75
N LEU A 428 -13.87 0.83 -3.66
CA LEU A 428 -12.59 1.45 -3.33
C LEU A 428 -12.82 2.82 -2.70
N VAL A 429 -12.63 2.92 -1.39
CA VAL A 429 -12.90 4.17 -0.65
C VAL A 429 -11.64 4.87 -0.14
N TYR A 430 -10.50 4.17 -0.15
CA TYR A 430 -9.27 4.69 0.44
C TYR A 430 -8.04 4.33 -0.38
N LEU A 431 -7.16 5.31 -0.55
CA LEU A 431 -5.81 5.08 -1.05
C LEU A 431 -4.78 5.50 0.00
N GLY A 432 -3.77 4.65 0.17
CA GLY A 432 -2.57 4.97 0.93
C GLY A 432 -1.38 5.20 0.01
N THR A 433 -0.39 5.96 0.46
CA THR A 433 0.94 5.95 -0.15
C THR A 433 2.00 6.40 0.85
N THR A 434 3.24 6.06 0.57
CA THR A 434 4.38 6.52 1.37
C THR A 434 5.35 7.29 0.50
N SER A 435 5.89 8.39 1.02
CA SER A 435 6.97 9.07 0.35
C SER A 435 8.19 8.17 0.26
N LEU A 436 9.01 8.37 -0.76
CA LEU A 436 10.31 7.66 -0.86
C LEU A 436 11.32 8.20 0.16
N TYR A 437 11.14 9.44 0.60
CA TYR A 437 12.06 10.19 1.47
C TYR A 437 11.33 10.68 2.73
N ALA A 438 12.09 10.88 3.80
CA ALA A 438 11.62 11.48 5.06
C ALA A 438 11.16 12.94 4.88
N VAL A 439 11.78 13.68 3.98
CA VAL A 439 11.34 15.01 3.55
C VAL A 439 10.24 14.87 2.51
N GLY A 440 9.08 15.36 2.78
CA GLY A 440 7.86 15.18 1.98
C GLY A 440 8.05 15.25 0.46
N SER A 441 7.19 14.56 -0.25
CA SER A 441 7.19 14.58 -1.72
C SER A 441 6.52 15.85 -2.23
N SER A 442 7.24 16.64 -3.04
CA SER A 442 6.67 17.82 -3.71
C SER A 442 5.48 17.46 -4.62
N GLN A 443 5.44 16.23 -5.09
CA GLN A 443 4.37 15.68 -5.91
C GLN A 443 3.05 15.59 -5.14
N TYR A 444 3.06 15.15 -3.88
CA TYR A 444 1.87 14.94 -3.05
C TYR A 444 1.50 16.19 -2.24
N ASN A 445 2.49 16.99 -1.86
CA ASN A 445 2.26 18.18 -1.06
C ASN A 445 1.35 19.18 -1.80
N ARG A 446 0.43 19.80 -1.06
CA ARG A 446 -0.51 20.81 -1.55
C ARG A 446 -1.53 20.29 -2.58
N ILE A 447 -1.70 18.97 -2.73
CA ILE A 447 -2.85 18.46 -3.48
C ILE A 447 -4.07 18.56 -2.58
N LYS A 448 -4.92 19.52 -2.90
CA LYS A 448 -6.24 19.75 -2.33
C LYS A 448 -7.13 20.17 -3.48
N VAL A 449 -8.05 19.29 -3.87
CA VAL A 449 -8.98 19.50 -4.97
C VAL A 449 -10.38 19.55 -4.38
N PRO A 450 -11.03 20.71 -4.34
CA PRO A 450 -12.43 20.80 -3.95
C PRO A 450 -13.29 20.02 -4.95
N ILE A 451 -14.07 19.08 -4.48
CA ILE A 451 -14.96 18.27 -5.31
C ILE A 451 -16.40 18.76 -5.18
N GLU A 452 -16.86 18.92 -3.94
CA GLU A 452 -18.17 19.46 -3.57
C GLU A 452 -18.04 20.29 -2.27
N ASN A 453 -19.11 20.97 -1.86
CA ASN A 453 -19.09 21.93 -0.74
C ASN A 453 -18.43 21.45 0.54
N GLU A 454 -18.46 20.14 0.84
CA GLU A 454 -17.89 19.58 2.07
C GLU A 454 -16.84 18.48 1.80
N PHE A 455 -16.58 18.11 0.53
CA PHE A 455 -15.64 17.06 0.20
C PHE A 455 -14.48 17.58 -0.64
N THR A 456 -13.28 17.41 -0.08
CA THR A 456 -12.00 17.77 -0.72
C THR A 456 -11.15 16.54 -0.91
N LEU A 457 -10.75 16.26 -2.14
CA LEU A 457 -9.75 15.23 -2.43
C LEU A 457 -8.38 15.77 -2.04
N GLU A 458 -7.76 15.18 -1.04
CA GLU A 458 -6.44 15.62 -0.56
C GLU A 458 -5.51 14.48 -0.20
N TYR A 459 -4.21 14.72 -0.35
CA TYR A 459 -3.15 13.88 0.17
C TYR A 459 -2.83 14.31 1.61
N ARG A 460 -3.55 13.75 2.58
CA ARG A 460 -3.42 14.07 3.99
C ARG A 460 -2.18 13.38 4.57
N LYS A 461 -1.28 14.17 5.15
CA LYS A 461 -0.09 13.64 5.83
C LYS A 461 -0.49 13.09 7.19
N MET A 462 -0.28 11.79 7.40
CA MET A 462 -0.69 11.07 8.60
C MET A 462 0.40 11.00 9.67
N GLY A 463 1.64 10.83 9.24
CA GLY A 463 2.77 10.62 10.13
C GLY A 463 3.94 10.02 9.39
N ILE A 464 4.84 9.38 10.13
CA ILE A 464 6.08 8.82 9.61
C ILE A 464 6.18 7.35 10.02
N THR A 465 6.63 6.49 9.10
CA THR A 465 6.90 5.08 9.40
C THR A 465 8.16 4.93 10.25
N GLU A 466 8.23 3.88 11.06
CA GLU A 466 9.42 3.57 11.87
C GLU A 466 10.60 2.98 11.06
N GLY A 467 10.43 2.80 9.74
CA GLY A 467 11.49 2.31 8.87
C GLY A 467 11.78 0.81 9.00
N TYR A 468 10.77 0.00 9.30
CA TYR A 468 10.91 -1.47 9.24
C TYR A 468 11.03 -1.96 7.81
N GLY A 469 12.05 -2.78 7.56
CA GLY A 469 12.32 -3.42 6.27
C GLY A 469 13.75 -3.92 6.22
N THR A 470 14.06 -4.86 5.32
CA THR A 470 15.43 -5.32 5.14
C THR A 470 16.22 -4.34 4.28
N VAL A 471 17.52 -4.20 4.53
CA VAL A 471 18.47 -3.72 3.52
C VAL A 471 18.39 -4.63 2.29
N TYR A 472 18.83 -4.13 1.15
CA TYR A 472 18.81 -4.94 -0.06
C TYR A 472 19.85 -6.07 0.04
N PHE A 473 19.44 -7.27 -0.34
CA PHE A 473 20.32 -8.40 -0.61
C PHE A 473 20.05 -8.90 -2.03
N SER A 474 21.12 -9.15 -2.76
CA SER A 474 21.07 -9.64 -4.14
C SER A 474 20.39 -11.02 -4.24
N LYS A 475 20.00 -11.40 -5.46
CA LYS A 475 19.45 -12.74 -5.68
C LYS A 475 20.49 -13.82 -5.39
N GLY A 476 21.79 -13.55 -5.62
CA GLY A 476 22.88 -14.45 -5.26
C GLY A 476 22.91 -14.73 -3.76
N THR A 477 22.97 -13.68 -2.95
CA THR A 477 22.97 -13.76 -1.49
C THR A 477 21.74 -14.49 -0.94
N THR A 478 20.55 -14.15 -1.46
CA THR A 478 19.32 -14.81 -1.00
C THR A 478 19.23 -16.29 -1.41
N ASN A 479 19.83 -16.68 -2.53
CA ASN A 479 19.94 -18.09 -2.92
C ASN A 479 20.87 -18.85 -1.99
N LEU A 480 22.02 -18.26 -1.63
CA LEU A 480 22.95 -18.86 -0.64
C LEU A 480 22.27 -19.04 0.72
N PHE A 481 21.51 -18.05 1.20
CA PHE A 481 20.70 -18.22 2.41
C PHE A 481 19.71 -19.39 2.29
N SER A 482 19.04 -19.52 1.14
CA SER A 482 18.11 -20.64 0.93
C SER A 482 18.80 -22.00 0.99
N GLN A 483 19.98 -22.13 0.37
CA GLN A 483 20.77 -23.37 0.39
C GLN A 483 21.27 -23.72 1.81
N ILE A 484 21.82 -22.76 2.54
CA ILE A 484 22.27 -22.95 3.92
C ILE A 484 21.11 -23.45 4.80
N LEU A 485 19.96 -22.76 4.72
CA LEU A 485 18.79 -23.10 5.52
C LEU A 485 18.18 -24.45 5.11
N GLU A 486 18.23 -24.82 3.83
CA GLU A 486 17.78 -26.13 3.34
C GLU A 486 18.63 -27.27 3.94
N ILE A 487 19.95 -27.09 4.01
CA ILE A 487 20.86 -28.05 4.65
C ILE A 487 20.60 -28.12 6.15
N GLN A 488 20.53 -26.97 6.85
CA GLN A 488 20.31 -26.92 8.30
C GLN A 488 18.94 -27.49 8.74
N ASP A 489 17.92 -27.32 7.92
CA ASP A 489 16.57 -27.82 8.20
C ASP A 489 16.35 -29.28 7.70
N GLY A 490 17.40 -29.99 7.29
CA GLY A 490 17.32 -31.36 6.80
C GLY A 490 16.54 -31.50 5.49
N GLY A 491 16.73 -30.57 4.55
CA GLY A 491 16.08 -30.56 3.24
C GLY A 491 14.65 -29.99 3.24
N LYS A 492 14.19 -29.45 4.36
CA LYS A 492 12.89 -28.79 4.43
C LYS A 492 12.96 -27.36 3.90
N ARG A 493 12.30 -27.11 2.79
CA ARG A 493 12.16 -25.74 2.26
C ARG A 493 11.43 -24.83 3.26
N ILE A 494 11.91 -23.60 3.40
CA ILE A 494 11.21 -22.57 4.18
C ILE A 494 9.79 -22.43 3.63
N GLY A 495 8.81 -22.75 4.45
CA GLY A 495 7.42 -22.74 4.05
C GLY A 495 6.99 -21.34 3.60
N HIS A 496 6.57 -21.23 2.34
CA HIS A 496 5.92 -20.03 1.81
C HIS A 496 4.45 -19.97 2.26
N VAL A 497 4.22 -20.02 3.59
CA VAL A 497 2.87 -19.97 4.13
C VAL A 497 2.39 -18.52 4.12
N PHE A 498 1.47 -18.22 3.22
CA PHE A 498 0.77 -16.93 3.17
C PHE A 498 -0.12 -16.78 4.42
N GLY A 499 -0.08 -15.60 5.03
CA GLY A 499 -1.02 -15.21 6.09
C GLY A 499 -0.50 -15.35 7.53
N GLU A 500 0.77 -15.63 7.75
CA GLU A 500 1.40 -15.71 9.09
C GLU A 500 2.29 -14.48 9.42
N GLY A 501 1.84 -13.27 9.13
CA GLY A 501 2.57 -12.05 9.52
C GLY A 501 3.68 -11.64 8.54
N THR A 502 4.94 -11.80 8.90
CA THR A 502 6.11 -11.34 8.12
C THR A 502 6.26 -12.09 6.79
N SER A 503 6.69 -11.39 5.73
CA SER A 503 6.86 -12.00 4.41
C SER A 503 7.84 -13.19 4.44
N PRO A 504 7.64 -14.25 3.63
CA PRO A 504 8.56 -15.40 3.57
C PRO A 504 10.00 -15.00 3.25
N ARG A 505 10.19 -14.01 2.38
CA ARG A 505 11.52 -13.47 2.04
C ARG A 505 12.19 -12.82 3.25
N PHE A 506 11.43 -12.06 4.03
CA PHE A 506 11.95 -11.41 5.24
C PHE A 506 12.41 -12.44 6.28
N ARG A 507 11.60 -13.49 6.50
CA ARG A 507 11.94 -14.58 7.40
C ARG A 507 13.19 -15.34 6.92
N MET A 508 13.30 -15.59 5.63
CA MET A 508 14.47 -16.24 5.03
C MET A 508 15.74 -15.41 5.24
N ILE A 509 15.69 -14.11 4.99
CA ILE A 509 16.82 -13.20 5.20
C ILE A 509 17.22 -13.16 6.69
N SER A 510 16.25 -12.99 7.57
CA SER A 510 16.50 -12.98 9.02
C SER A 510 17.18 -14.26 9.49
N ARG A 511 16.66 -15.43 9.11
CA ARG A 511 17.26 -16.73 9.46
C ARG A 511 18.62 -16.94 8.79
N GLY A 512 18.77 -16.54 7.52
CA GLY A 512 20.04 -16.62 6.80
C GLY A 512 21.13 -15.80 7.46
N LEU A 513 20.86 -14.56 7.86
CA LEU A 513 21.79 -13.74 8.62
C LEU A 513 22.14 -14.36 9.97
N SER A 514 21.14 -14.87 10.70
CA SER A 514 21.37 -15.54 11.99
C SER A 514 22.24 -16.80 11.83
N SER A 515 22.10 -17.55 10.74
CA SER A 515 22.94 -18.74 10.46
C SER A 515 24.41 -18.40 10.18
N LEU A 516 24.70 -17.15 9.83
CA LEU A 516 26.05 -16.59 9.68
C LEU A 516 26.58 -15.95 10.97
N GLY A 517 25.84 -16.02 12.09
CA GLY A 517 26.21 -15.34 13.33
C GLY A 517 25.96 -13.82 13.32
N ILE A 518 25.27 -13.31 12.30
CA ILE A 518 24.98 -11.88 12.14
C ILE A 518 23.68 -11.55 12.86
N ARG A 519 23.68 -10.52 13.72
CA ARG A 519 22.46 -10.01 14.37
C ARG A 519 21.52 -9.43 13.33
N ALA A 520 20.51 -10.22 12.93
CA ALA A 520 19.58 -9.87 11.87
C ALA A 520 18.82 -8.56 12.16
N GLU A 521 18.55 -8.25 13.42
CA GLU A 521 17.77 -7.06 13.84
C GLU A 521 18.38 -5.74 13.34
N ALA A 522 19.71 -5.64 13.28
CA ALA A 522 20.40 -4.46 12.77
C ALA A 522 20.09 -4.19 11.27
N PHE A 523 19.79 -5.26 10.51
CA PHE A 523 19.49 -5.19 9.07
C PHE A 523 18.00 -5.23 8.76
N LEU A 524 17.15 -5.40 9.78
CA LEU A 524 15.70 -5.41 9.65
C LEU A 524 15.09 -4.01 9.84
N LYS A 525 15.90 -3.01 10.20
CA LYS A 525 15.55 -1.59 10.23
C LYS A 525 16.42 -0.87 9.21
N HIS A 526 15.81 -0.37 8.14
CA HIS A 526 16.57 0.38 7.11
C HIS A 526 16.73 1.86 7.45
N TYR A 527 16.31 2.30 8.63
CA TYR A 527 16.44 3.67 9.16
C TYR A 527 16.03 4.80 8.18
N SER A 528 15.21 4.49 7.20
CA SER A 528 14.68 5.47 6.25
C SER A 528 13.20 5.71 6.56
N PRO A 529 12.86 6.62 7.48
CA PRO A 529 11.48 6.94 7.78
C PRO A 529 10.80 7.50 6.54
N ARG A 530 9.54 7.12 6.32
CA ARG A 530 8.74 7.55 5.16
C ARG A 530 7.49 8.24 5.65
N ILE A 531 7.16 9.36 5.05
CA ILE A 531 5.90 10.04 5.33
C ILE A 531 4.76 9.21 4.74
N VAL A 532 3.76 8.94 5.56
CA VAL A 532 2.52 8.26 5.18
C VAL A 532 1.50 9.30 4.77
N TYR A 533 0.89 9.08 3.62
CA TYR A 533 -0.25 9.87 3.13
C TYR A 533 -1.48 9.00 3.03
N SER A 534 -2.63 9.56 3.38
CA SER A 534 -3.96 8.99 3.18
C SER A 534 -4.77 9.84 2.21
N ILE A 535 -5.60 9.19 1.43
CA ILE A 535 -6.53 9.83 0.51
C ILE A 535 -7.89 9.14 0.66
N ASN A 536 -8.88 9.91 1.14
CA ASN A 536 -10.26 9.47 1.17
C ASN A 536 -10.90 9.68 -0.21
N LEU A 537 -11.57 8.66 -0.74
CA LEU A 537 -12.19 8.67 -2.07
C LEU A 537 -13.72 8.77 -1.99
N ALA A 538 -14.30 8.59 -0.81
CA ALA A 538 -15.72 8.73 -0.53
C ALA A 538 -15.92 9.70 0.63
N LYS A 539 -17.07 10.39 0.69
CA LYS A 539 -17.41 11.35 1.75
C LYS A 539 -17.44 10.68 3.12
N ASN A 540 -17.90 9.44 3.18
CA ASN A 540 -18.05 8.65 4.40
C ASN A 540 -16.94 7.60 4.61
N THR A 541 -15.76 7.78 4.04
CA THR A 541 -14.66 6.80 4.06
C THR A 541 -14.40 6.23 5.45
N ASP A 542 -14.28 7.08 6.48
CA ASP A 542 -13.93 6.63 7.83
C ASP A 542 -15.05 5.79 8.47
N ASN A 543 -16.31 6.22 8.35
CA ASN A 543 -17.47 5.45 8.81
C ASN A 543 -17.62 4.11 8.08
N PHE A 544 -17.41 4.11 6.76
CA PHE A 544 -17.46 2.91 5.94
C PHE A 544 -16.35 1.91 6.32
N LEU A 545 -15.13 2.39 6.53
CA LEU A 545 -14.00 1.54 6.93
C LEU A 545 -14.16 1.02 8.35
N MET A 546 -14.67 1.81 9.27
CA MET A 546 -15.02 1.35 10.61
C MET A 546 -16.15 0.31 10.59
N GLY A 547 -16.99 0.29 9.57
CA GLY A 547 -18.16 -0.59 9.44
C GLY A 547 -19.41 -0.01 10.09
N LEU A 548 -19.43 1.29 10.34
CA LEU A 548 -20.61 2.05 10.81
C LEU A 548 -21.59 2.28 9.66
N GLU A 549 -21.10 2.32 8.44
CA GLU A 549 -21.88 2.43 7.22
C GLU A 549 -21.51 1.31 6.23
N ASN A 550 -22.48 0.86 5.43
CA ASN A 550 -22.30 -0.30 4.56
C ASN A 550 -22.13 0.08 3.08
N THR A 551 -22.47 1.29 2.69
CA THR A 551 -22.38 1.80 1.31
C THR A 551 -21.41 2.97 1.26
N ALA A 552 -20.56 3.00 0.21
CA ALA A 552 -19.67 4.13 -0.03
C ALA A 552 -20.46 5.30 -0.64
N ASP A 553 -20.25 6.50 -0.11
CA ASP A 553 -20.87 7.74 -0.59
C ASP A 553 -19.87 8.50 -1.47
N TYR A 554 -19.92 8.23 -2.77
CA TYR A 554 -19.09 8.93 -3.76
C TYR A 554 -19.74 10.25 -4.20
N SER A 555 -18.93 11.20 -4.67
CA SER A 555 -19.37 12.45 -5.29
C SER A 555 -19.76 12.31 -6.77
N PHE A 556 -19.98 11.09 -7.24
CA PHE A 556 -20.34 10.77 -8.62
C PHE A 556 -21.13 9.45 -8.65
N ASP A 557 -21.90 9.23 -9.73
CA ASP A 557 -22.56 7.95 -9.95
C ASP A 557 -21.59 6.96 -10.61
N ILE A 558 -21.14 5.95 -9.83
CA ILE A 558 -20.22 4.92 -10.30
C ILE A 558 -20.80 4.05 -11.43
N ASN A 559 -22.11 3.99 -11.59
CA ASN A 559 -22.79 3.22 -12.64
C ASN A 559 -22.96 4.03 -13.93
N ASP A 560 -22.85 5.34 -13.88
CA ASP A 560 -22.90 6.22 -15.06
C ASP A 560 -21.49 6.50 -15.59
N ASN A 561 -21.16 5.90 -16.75
CA ASN A 561 -19.86 6.14 -17.40
C ASN A 561 -19.66 7.58 -17.85
N VAL A 562 -20.74 8.32 -18.16
CA VAL A 562 -20.64 9.71 -18.57
C VAL A 562 -20.24 10.57 -17.38
N ASP A 563 -20.87 10.37 -16.23
CA ASP A 563 -20.55 11.10 -15.01
C ASP A 563 -19.12 10.77 -14.54
N VAL A 564 -18.73 9.48 -14.53
CA VAL A 564 -17.36 9.03 -14.22
C VAL A 564 -16.32 9.73 -15.11
N ASN A 565 -16.57 9.85 -16.41
CA ASN A 565 -15.63 10.50 -17.34
C ASN A 565 -15.59 12.01 -17.14
N ASN A 566 -16.76 12.66 -16.96
CA ASN A 566 -16.84 14.10 -16.73
C ASN A 566 -16.12 14.48 -15.43
N LYS A 567 -16.38 13.78 -14.33
CA LYS A 567 -15.71 14.03 -13.06
C LYS A 567 -14.21 13.71 -13.09
N THR A 568 -13.79 12.79 -13.94
CA THR A 568 -12.35 12.55 -14.19
C THR A 568 -11.74 13.71 -14.99
N GLN A 569 -12.46 14.25 -15.96
CA GLN A 569 -12.03 15.42 -16.74
C GLN A 569 -11.95 16.69 -15.87
N ASP A 570 -12.88 16.89 -14.94
CA ASP A 570 -12.84 18.00 -13.98
C ASP A 570 -11.51 18.02 -13.19
N LEU A 571 -10.98 16.85 -12.81
CA LEU A 571 -9.69 16.74 -12.15
C LEU A 571 -8.51 17.15 -13.05
N ILE A 572 -8.58 16.81 -14.34
CA ILE A 572 -7.56 17.20 -15.32
C ILE A 572 -7.59 18.73 -15.52
N ASP A 573 -8.78 19.29 -15.67
CA ASP A 573 -8.96 20.73 -15.88
C ASP A 573 -8.56 21.53 -14.64
N PHE A 574 -8.85 21.01 -13.43
CA PHE A 574 -8.35 21.59 -12.19
C PHE A 574 -6.81 21.61 -12.14
N TRP A 575 -6.15 20.50 -12.50
CA TRP A 575 -4.69 20.46 -12.56
C TRP A 575 -4.16 21.46 -13.59
N TYR A 576 -4.77 21.50 -14.79
CA TYR A 576 -4.37 22.38 -15.89
C TYR A 576 -4.40 23.84 -15.44
N ASN A 577 -5.52 24.28 -14.91
CA ASN A 577 -5.73 25.66 -14.50
C ASN A 577 -4.94 26.03 -13.23
N ARG A 578 -4.93 25.17 -12.23
CA ARG A 578 -4.34 25.50 -10.93
C ARG A 578 -2.83 25.38 -10.89
N TRP A 579 -2.26 24.43 -11.62
CA TRP A 579 -0.82 24.15 -11.54
C TRP A 579 -0.09 24.34 -12.87
N LEU A 580 -0.61 23.84 -13.98
CA LEU A 580 0.10 23.94 -15.25
C LEU A 580 0.16 25.40 -15.71
N CYS A 581 -0.95 26.14 -15.76
CA CYS A 581 -0.95 27.54 -16.17
C CYS A 581 0.02 28.38 -15.34
N MET A 582 -0.03 28.25 -13.99
CA MET A 582 0.90 28.96 -13.11
C MET A 582 2.38 28.55 -13.32
N ARG A 583 2.62 27.28 -13.70
CA ARG A 583 3.96 26.80 -13.99
C ARG A 583 4.53 27.38 -15.28
N LEU A 584 3.67 27.62 -16.26
CA LEU A 584 4.06 28.20 -17.55
C LEU A 584 4.50 29.68 -17.47
N GLU A 585 4.06 30.37 -16.41
CA GLU A 585 4.55 31.72 -16.13
C GLU A 585 6.02 31.75 -15.64
N SER A 586 6.59 30.59 -15.33
CA SER A 586 7.99 30.47 -14.91
C SER A 586 8.92 30.61 -16.12
N VAL A 587 9.79 31.63 -16.08
CA VAL A 587 10.72 31.96 -17.19
C VAL A 587 11.69 30.82 -17.52
N ASP A 588 12.00 29.96 -16.56
CA ASP A 588 12.98 28.89 -16.74
C ASP A 588 12.41 27.60 -17.36
N ILE A 589 11.07 27.50 -17.55
CA ILE A 589 10.41 26.27 -18.02
C ILE A 589 10.82 25.88 -19.44
N VAL A 590 10.86 26.85 -20.35
CA VAL A 590 11.28 26.61 -21.74
C VAL A 590 12.76 26.22 -21.79
N SER A 591 13.60 26.87 -20.96
CA SER A 591 15.01 26.53 -20.83
C SER A 591 15.22 25.08 -20.35
N ARG A 592 14.40 24.62 -19.39
CA ARG A 592 14.43 23.24 -18.90
C ARG A 592 14.01 22.23 -19.96
N LEU A 593 12.90 22.53 -20.66
CA LEU A 593 12.44 21.70 -21.79
C LEU A 593 13.50 21.60 -22.89
N ASN A 594 14.18 22.70 -23.21
CA ASN A 594 15.25 22.72 -24.21
C ASN A 594 16.42 21.80 -23.85
N LYS A 595 16.75 21.66 -22.57
CA LYS A 595 17.82 20.76 -22.10
C LYS A 595 17.48 19.28 -22.23
N PHE A 596 16.20 18.92 -22.26
CA PHE A 596 15.78 17.52 -22.33
C PHE A 596 16.14 16.89 -23.66
N LYS A 597 16.66 15.67 -23.62
CA LYS A 597 16.89 14.79 -24.77
C LYS A 597 16.21 13.45 -24.54
N LYS A 598 15.57 12.88 -25.55
CA LYS A 598 14.94 11.56 -25.45
C LYS A 598 15.93 10.46 -25.02
N SER A 599 17.22 10.62 -25.42
CA SER A 599 18.31 9.72 -25.00
C SER A 599 18.51 9.67 -23.49
N ASP A 600 18.13 10.71 -22.75
CA ASP A 600 18.40 10.80 -21.29
C ASP A 600 17.56 9.78 -20.48
N ILE A 601 16.50 9.26 -21.08
CA ILE A 601 15.62 8.25 -20.46
C ILE A 601 15.65 6.90 -21.17
N MET A 602 16.48 6.76 -22.22
CA MET A 602 16.69 5.48 -22.89
C MET A 602 17.59 4.56 -22.05
N LEU A 603 17.24 3.28 -22.00
CA LEU A 603 17.88 2.30 -21.11
C LEU A 603 19.01 1.51 -21.79
N GLY A 604 19.08 1.52 -23.13
CA GLY A 604 20.08 0.79 -23.89
C GLY A 604 21.51 1.28 -23.70
N SER A 605 21.68 2.48 -23.11
CA SER A 605 22.98 3.08 -22.75
C SER A 605 23.45 2.69 -21.33
N ILE A 606 22.66 1.94 -20.57
CA ILE A 606 22.97 1.47 -19.21
C ILE A 606 23.45 -0.02 -19.25
#